data_0855ccc60fb8ebd900d127a276bb8d2e
#
_entry.id   0855ccc60fb8ebd900d127a276bb8d2e
#
_cell.length_a   1.000
_cell.length_b   1.000
_cell.length_c   1.000
_cell.angle_alpha   90.00
_cell.angle_beta   90.00
_cell.angle_gamma   90.00
#
_symmetry.space_group_name_H-M   'P 1'
#
loop_
_entity.id
_entity.type
_entity.pdbx_description
1 polymer ?
#
loop_
_entity_poly.entity_id
_entity_poly.type
_entity_poly.pdbx_seq_one_letter_code
_entity_poly.pdbx_strand_id
1 'polypeptide(L)'
;LIAEGCLWLPVPFINELWIFMIFSFVFGMSYGAFEIACNVYASNLEVREKKSMMSGFHAFWSLGVLFGSLITSFLLEWNYSFIFNILLYVIILLPLSMYFVLCLESHVEIKSEDSSRKNIFFIWPLLIFLLALIAMANAITEGSVDAWGALYMRDFINVEGFYIGLATLSFNIFMVLGRLSGDWVRDKIGVFLLILFLFLCTIISLIILSNFNNI
;
A
#
# COMPACT_ATOMS: atom_id res chain seq x y z
N LEU A 1 7.30 4.05 -12.99
CA LEU A 1 8.31 4.34 -11.97
C LEU A 1 9.01 5.69 -12.21
N ILE A 2 9.69 5.91 -13.36
CA ILE A 2 10.31 7.22 -13.66
C ILE A 2 9.25 8.32 -13.70
N ALA A 3 8.14 8.10 -14.38
CA ALA A 3 7.03 9.05 -14.45
C ALA A 3 6.49 9.38 -13.06
N GLU A 4 6.33 8.40 -12.19
CA GLU A 4 5.87 8.60 -10.80
C GLU A 4 6.85 9.43 -9.98
N GLY A 5 8.14 9.08 -10.01
CA GLY A 5 9.15 9.86 -9.30
C GLY A 5 9.23 11.31 -9.77
N CYS A 6 9.17 11.54 -11.09
CA CYS A 6 9.17 12.90 -11.65
C CYS A 6 7.88 13.69 -11.34
N LEU A 7 6.74 13.01 -11.23
CA LEU A 7 5.47 13.65 -10.87
C LEU A 7 5.47 14.22 -9.44
N TRP A 8 6.29 13.71 -8.53
CA TRP A 8 6.40 14.27 -7.17
C TRP A 8 7.12 15.64 -7.12
N LEU A 9 7.99 15.94 -8.09
CA LEU A 9 8.77 17.20 -8.09
C LEU A 9 7.93 18.48 -8.11
N PRO A 10 6.85 18.60 -8.91
CA PRO A 10 6.03 19.80 -8.95
C PRO A 10 5.08 19.97 -7.76
N VAL A 11 4.83 18.92 -6.95
CA VAL A 11 3.84 18.95 -5.86
C VAL A 11 4.02 20.12 -4.90
N PRO A 12 5.23 20.47 -4.42
CA PRO A 12 5.41 21.59 -3.51
C PRO A 12 5.07 22.97 -4.10
N PHE A 13 4.96 23.08 -5.42
CA PHE A 13 4.71 24.32 -6.14
C PHE A 13 3.27 24.45 -6.64
N ILE A 14 2.43 23.43 -6.39
CA ILE A 14 1.01 23.43 -6.78
C ILE A 14 0.21 24.19 -5.72
N ASN A 15 -0.24 25.39 -6.07
CA ASN A 15 -1.07 26.21 -5.19
C ASN A 15 -2.54 26.29 -5.63
N GLU A 16 -2.86 25.77 -6.82
CA GLU A 16 -4.19 25.84 -7.40
C GLU A 16 -4.88 24.48 -7.33
N LEU A 17 -6.12 24.45 -6.80
CA LEU A 17 -6.91 23.23 -6.67
C LEU A 17 -7.05 22.45 -7.99
N TRP A 18 -7.33 23.15 -9.08
CA TRP A 18 -7.52 22.50 -10.38
C TRP A 18 -6.27 21.83 -10.91
N ILE A 19 -5.11 22.46 -10.70
CA ILE A 19 -3.82 21.91 -11.09
C ILE A 19 -3.54 20.66 -10.23
N PHE A 20 -3.85 20.71 -8.94
CA PHE A 20 -3.71 19.56 -8.05
C PHE A 20 -4.63 18.40 -8.42
N MET A 21 -5.87 18.68 -8.87
CA MET A 21 -6.79 17.63 -9.35
C MET A 21 -6.28 16.95 -10.63
N ILE A 22 -5.76 17.72 -11.59
CA ILE A 22 -5.17 17.17 -12.83
C ILE A 22 -3.93 16.32 -12.47
N PHE A 23 -3.06 16.85 -11.61
CA PHE A 23 -1.91 16.11 -11.09
C PHE A 23 -2.33 14.79 -10.47
N SER A 24 -3.30 14.80 -9.54
CA SER A 24 -3.77 13.60 -8.84
C SER A 24 -4.36 12.57 -9.81
N PHE A 25 -5.05 13.01 -10.86
CA PHE A 25 -5.56 12.13 -11.90
C PHE A 25 -4.41 11.43 -12.66
N VAL A 26 -3.43 12.20 -13.15
CA VAL A 26 -2.29 11.65 -13.91
C VAL A 26 -1.44 10.74 -13.01
N PHE A 27 -1.20 11.16 -11.77
CA PHE A 27 -0.45 10.36 -10.80
C PHE A 27 -1.17 9.05 -10.48
N GLY A 28 -2.47 9.09 -10.19
CA GLY A 28 -3.27 7.89 -9.89
C GLY A 28 -3.30 6.89 -11.05
N MET A 29 -3.40 7.36 -12.31
CA MET A 29 -3.29 6.49 -13.48
C MET A 29 -1.92 5.82 -13.59
N SER A 30 -0.85 6.58 -13.38
CA SER A 30 0.53 6.07 -13.43
C SER A 30 0.79 5.06 -12.32
N TYR A 31 0.36 5.37 -11.10
CA TYR A 31 0.50 4.51 -9.93
C TYR A 31 -0.27 3.20 -10.09
N GLY A 32 -1.53 3.25 -10.50
CA GLY A 32 -2.33 2.04 -10.75
C GLY A 32 -1.74 1.14 -11.84
N ALA A 33 -1.24 1.72 -12.93
CA ALA A 33 -0.57 0.96 -13.98
C ALA A 33 0.72 0.28 -13.48
N PHE A 34 1.51 0.97 -12.68
CA PHE A 34 2.72 0.44 -12.07
C PHE A 34 2.41 -0.70 -11.09
N GLU A 35 1.42 -0.52 -10.22
CA GLU A 35 0.98 -1.55 -9.27
C GLU A 35 0.53 -2.83 -9.98
N ILE A 36 -0.29 -2.70 -11.04
CA ILE A 36 -0.72 -3.86 -11.85
C ILE A 36 0.50 -4.56 -12.46
N ALA A 37 1.45 -3.82 -13.03
CA ALA A 37 2.64 -4.39 -13.64
C ALA A 37 3.47 -5.18 -12.61
N CYS A 38 3.68 -4.64 -11.41
CA CYS A 38 4.38 -5.32 -10.31
C CYS A 38 3.66 -6.59 -9.87
N ASN A 39 2.34 -6.54 -9.72
CA ASN A 39 1.53 -7.69 -9.29
C ASN A 39 1.53 -8.80 -10.36
N VAL A 40 1.43 -8.45 -11.64
CA VAL A 40 1.53 -9.43 -12.74
C VAL A 40 2.93 -10.06 -12.78
N TYR A 41 3.99 -9.27 -12.66
CA TYR A 41 5.35 -9.78 -12.60
C TYR A 41 5.55 -10.74 -11.42
N ALA A 42 5.10 -10.35 -10.23
CA ALA A 42 5.18 -11.18 -9.02
C ALA A 42 4.40 -12.49 -9.18
N SER A 43 3.19 -12.44 -9.73
CA SER A 43 2.37 -13.63 -10.00
C SER A 43 3.04 -14.59 -10.99
N ASN A 44 3.63 -14.06 -12.07
CA ASN A 44 4.37 -14.87 -13.03
C ASN A 44 5.60 -15.53 -12.39
N LEU A 45 6.28 -14.82 -11.51
CA LEU A 45 7.41 -15.34 -10.76
C LEU A 45 7.01 -16.48 -9.82
N GLU A 46 5.88 -16.34 -9.09
CA GLU A 46 5.32 -17.42 -8.23
C GLU A 46 5.07 -18.71 -9.02
N VAL A 47 4.46 -18.59 -10.21
CA VAL A 47 4.19 -19.75 -11.07
C VAL A 47 5.49 -20.39 -11.55
N ARG A 48 6.47 -19.59 -11.94
CA ARG A 48 7.78 -20.07 -12.39
C ARG A 48 8.54 -20.79 -11.28
N GLU A 49 8.63 -20.20 -10.11
CA GLU A 49 9.39 -20.72 -8.97
C GLU A 49 8.60 -21.77 -8.16
N LYS A 50 7.31 -21.96 -8.46
CA LYS A 50 6.39 -22.87 -7.75
C LYS A 50 6.38 -22.62 -6.23
N LYS A 51 6.47 -21.37 -5.85
CA LYS A 51 6.57 -20.93 -4.44
C LYS A 51 5.69 -19.72 -4.21
N SER A 52 4.87 -19.74 -3.15
CA SER A 52 4.10 -18.56 -2.74
C SER A 52 5.01 -17.45 -2.28
N MET A 53 4.93 -16.27 -2.89
CA MET A 53 5.75 -15.10 -2.61
C MET A 53 4.95 -13.79 -2.55
N MET A 54 3.68 -13.81 -2.94
CA MET A 54 2.84 -12.60 -3.05
C MET A 54 2.71 -11.88 -1.71
N SER A 55 2.51 -12.63 -0.60
CA SER A 55 2.45 -12.05 0.75
C SER A 55 3.75 -11.33 1.12
N GLY A 56 4.91 -11.92 0.74
CA GLY A 56 6.21 -11.29 0.90
C GLY A 56 6.35 -9.97 0.12
N PHE A 57 5.91 -9.92 -1.15
CA PHE A 57 5.91 -8.68 -1.93
C PHE A 57 5.09 -7.58 -1.26
N HIS A 58 3.89 -7.90 -0.81
CA HIS A 58 3.05 -6.95 -0.08
C HIS A 58 3.63 -6.55 1.28
N ALA A 59 4.41 -7.43 1.93
CA ALA A 59 5.14 -7.07 3.15
C ALA A 59 6.24 -6.02 2.88
N PHE A 60 6.97 -6.16 1.77
CA PHE A 60 7.95 -5.14 1.34
C PHE A 60 7.30 -3.81 1.01
N TRP A 61 6.12 -3.81 0.39
CA TRP A 61 5.34 -2.57 0.20
C TRP A 61 5.04 -1.90 1.55
N SER A 62 4.54 -2.65 2.53
CA SER A 62 4.26 -2.13 3.88
C SER A 62 5.51 -1.65 4.59
N LEU A 63 6.67 -2.31 4.40
CA LEU A 63 7.97 -1.84 4.90
C LEU A 63 8.33 -0.48 4.28
N GLY A 64 8.07 -0.29 2.99
CA GLY A 64 8.26 0.99 2.32
C GLY A 64 7.44 2.11 2.98
N VAL A 65 6.15 1.86 3.24
CA VAL A 65 5.27 2.83 3.94
C VAL A 65 5.76 3.08 5.36
N LEU A 66 6.16 2.03 6.10
CA LEU A 66 6.70 2.14 7.45
C LEU A 66 7.95 3.02 7.51
N PHE A 67 8.94 2.76 6.66
CA PHE A 67 10.17 3.56 6.61
C PHE A 67 9.91 4.98 6.13
N GLY A 68 9.04 5.16 5.13
CA GLY A 68 8.64 6.48 4.67
C GLY A 68 8.00 7.32 5.77
N SER A 69 7.04 6.73 6.50
CA SER A 69 6.38 7.38 7.64
C SER A 69 7.36 7.71 8.77
N LEU A 70 8.28 6.79 9.07
CA LEU A 70 9.29 6.99 10.11
C LEU A 70 10.23 8.16 9.76
N ILE A 71 10.77 8.17 8.54
CA ILE A 71 11.65 9.25 8.07
C ILE A 71 10.90 10.58 8.08
N THR A 72 9.67 10.62 7.55
CA THR A 72 8.85 11.84 7.55
C THR A 72 8.58 12.35 8.97
N SER A 73 8.30 11.44 9.94
CA SER A 73 8.08 11.83 11.33
C SER A 73 9.33 12.45 11.97
N PHE A 74 10.52 11.93 11.70
CA PHE A 74 11.76 12.55 12.15
C PHE A 74 12.04 13.89 11.47
N LEU A 75 11.75 14.02 10.18
CA LEU A 75 11.93 15.29 9.47
C LEU A 75 10.98 16.37 10.00
N LEU A 76 9.75 16.00 10.36
CA LEU A 76 8.80 16.89 11.03
C LEU A 76 9.31 17.34 12.41
N GLU A 77 9.82 16.42 13.22
CA GLU A 77 10.41 16.74 14.53
C GLU A 77 11.56 17.74 14.43
N TRP A 78 12.39 17.60 13.40
CA TRP A 78 13.51 18.49 13.15
C TRP A 78 13.14 19.75 12.35
N ASN A 79 11.86 19.99 12.12
CA ASN A 79 11.33 21.16 11.39
C ASN A 79 11.88 21.29 9.95
N TYR A 80 12.19 20.18 9.28
CA TYR A 80 12.53 20.21 7.87
C TYR A 80 11.30 20.52 7.02
N SER A 81 11.51 21.25 5.90
CA SER A 81 10.43 21.64 5.01
C SER A 81 9.87 20.45 4.23
N PHE A 82 8.60 20.57 3.83
CA PHE A 82 7.93 19.62 2.95
C PHE A 82 8.69 19.39 1.63
N ILE A 83 9.26 20.47 1.06
CA ILE A 83 10.09 20.40 -0.16
C ILE A 83 11.32 19.51 0.08
N PHE A 84 12.00 19.66 1.22
CA PHE A 84 13.17 18.84 1.55
C PHE A 84 12.80 17.36 1.65
N ASN A 85 11.66 17.04 2.27
CA ASN A 85 11.17 15.66 2.37
C ASN A 85 10.95 15.04 0.98
N ILE A 86 10.26 15.75 0.08
CA ILE A 86 10.03 15.26 -1.29
C ILE A 86 11.35 15.09 -2.05
N LEU A 87 12.24 16.07 -2.01
CA LEU A 87 13.53 16.00 -2.71
C LEU A 87 14.38 14.83 -2.21
N LEU A 88 14.38 14.56 -0.91
CA LEU A 88 15.09 13.42 -0.32
C LEU A 88 14.62 12.10 -0.96
N TYR A 89 13.31 11.90 -1.04
CA TYR A 89 12.75 10.68 -1.64
C TYR A 89 13.06 10.58 -3.13
N VAL A 90 12.88 11.65 -3.88
CA VAL A 90 13.13 11.65 -5.33
C VAL A 90 14.60 11.39 -5.65
N ILE A 91 15.52 12.08 -4.97
CA ILE A 91 16.96 11.98 -5.24
C ILE A 91 17.52 10.61 -4.85
N ILE A 92 17.03 10.00 -3.75
CA ILE A 92 17.58 8.73 -3.26
C ILE A 92 16.83 7.55 -3.85
N LEU A 93 15.49 7.54 -3.74
CA LEU A 93 14.70 6.35 -4.06
C LEU A 93 14.48 6.16 -5.55
N LEU A 94 14.39 7.23 -6.35
CA LEU A 94 14.17 7.10 -7.78
C LEU A 94 15.36 6.44 -8.50
N PRO A 95 16.62 6.85 -8.32
CA PRO A 95 17.75 6.16 -8.93
C PRO A 95 17.90 4.71 -8.44
N LEU A 96 17.67 4.48 -7.13
CA LEU A 96 17.76 3.15 -6.54
C LEU A 96 16.71 2.20 -7.12
N SER A 97 15.46 2.64 -7.20
CA SER A 97 14.38 1.85 -7.77
C SER A 97 14.58 1.60 -9.27
N MET A 98 15.09 2.59 -10.00
CA MET A 98 15.44 2.41 -11.40
C MET A 98 16.54 1.38 -11.59
N TYR A 99 17.57 1.39 -10.76
CA TYR A 99 18.61 0.37 -10.76
C TYR A 99 18.03 -1.02 -10.56
N PHE A 100 17.14 -1.22 -9.57
CA PHE A 100 16.50 -2.52 -9.36
C PHE A 100 15.64 -2.96 -10.54
N VAL A 101 14.88 -2.06 -11.16
CA VAL A 101 14.09 -2.40 -12.37
C VAL A 101 14.98 -2.87 -13.52
N LEU A 102 16.15 -2.25 -13.72
CA LEU A 102 17.10 -2.67 -14.74
C LEU A 102 17.74 -4.04 -14.45
N CYS A 103 17.73 -4.48 -13.19
CA CYS A 103 18.19 -5.80 -12.79
C CYS A 103 17.12 -6.90 -12.93
N LEU A 104 15.86 -6.54 -13.22
CA LEU A 104 14.80 -7.53 -13.42
C LEU A 104 15.00 -8.27 -14.75
N GLU A 105 14.73 -9.57 -14.74
CA GLU A 105 14.74 -10.38 -15.94
C GLU A 105 13.58 -10.01 -16.87
N SER A 106 13.87 -9.73 -18.15
CA SER A 106 12.87 -9.32 -19.14
C SER A 106 11.92 -10.43 -19.61
N HIS A 107 12.17 -11.69 -19.23
CA HIS A 107 11.50 -12.87 -19.77
C HIS A 107 10.66 -13.68 -18.77
N VAL A 108 10.08 -13.03 -17.76
CA VAL A 108 9.14 -13.69 -16.82
C VAL A 108 7.73 -13.76 -17.41
N GLU A 109 7.59 -13.76 -18.73
CA GLU A 109 6.29 -13.94 -19.37
C GLU A 109 5.95 -15.44 -19.48
N ILE A 110 4.91 -15.87 -18.78
CA ILE A 110 4.25 -17.12 -19.05
C ILE A 110 3.37 -16.88 -20.28
N LYS A 111 3.69 -17.53 -21.40
CA LYS A 111 2.78 -17.57 -22.54
C LYS A 111 1.45 -18.11 -22.04
N SER A 112 0.48 -17.23 -21.84
CA SER A 112 -0.90 -17.66 -21.68
C SER A 112 -1.27 -18.41 -22.96
N GLU A 113 -1.61 -19.69 -22.85
CA GLU A 113 -2.29 -20.39 -23.93
C GLU A 113 -3.47 -19.53 -24.36
N ASP A 114 -3.63 -19.39 -25.65
CA ASP A 114 -4.55 -18.54 -26.38
C ASP A 114 -6.00 -18.68 -25.88
N SER A 115 -6.27 -18.16 -24.69
CA SER A 115 -7.64 -18.00 -24.20
C SER A 115 -8.21 -16.83 -24.97
N SER A 116 -9.00 -17.13 -26.01
CA SER A 116 -9.79 -16.17 -26.78
C SER A 116 -10.22 -15.04 -25.85
N ARG A 117 -9.81 -13.81 -26.16
CA ARG A 117 -10.23 -12.55 -25.51
C ARG A 117 -11.74 -12.38 -25.63
N LYS A 118 -12.51 -13.23 -24.97
CA LYS A 118 -13.92 -12.94 -24.68
C LYS A 118 -13.91 -11.80 -23.69
N ASN A 119 -14.64 -10.75 -23.99
CA ASN A 119 -14.80 -9.55 -23.20
C ASN A 119 -15.04 -9.90 -21.72
N ILE A 120 -13.95 -10.01 -20.94
CA ILE A 120 -13.93 -10.44 -19.53
C ILE A 120 -14.66 -9.43 -18.64
N PHE A 121 -14.85 -8.21 -19.10
CA PHE A 121 -15.52 -7.13 -18.34
C PHE A 121 -16.99 -7.39 -18.01
N PHE A 122 -17.66 -8.35 -18.65
CA PHE A 122 -19.11 -8.54 -18.45
C PHE A 122 -19.53 -9.85 -17.77
N ILE A 123 -18.61 -10.79 -17.50
CA ILE A 123 -18.96 -12.06 -16.86
C ILE A 123 -17.93 -12.41 -15.78
N TRP A 124 -17.91 -11.62 -14.72
CA TRP A 124 -17.20 -12.03 -13.51
C TRP A 124 -18.03 -13.10 -12.82
N PRO A 125 -17.48 -14.30 -12.56
CA PRO A 125 -18.13 -15.27 -11.68
C PRO A 125 -18.44 -14.60 -10.33
N LEU A 126 -19.59 -14.93 -9.74
CA LEU A 126 -20.02 -14.39 -8.44
C LEU A 126 -18.90 -14.43 -7.39
N LEU A 127 -18.10 -15.49 -7.41
CA LEU A 127 -16.97 -15.66 -6.49
C LEU A 127 -15.92 -14.55 -6.64
N ILE A 128 -15.58 -14.19 -7.87
CA ILE A 128 -14.60 -13.08 -8.12
C ILE A 128 -15.19 -11.75 -7.64
N PHE A 129 -16.47 -11.52 -7.87
CA PHE A 129 -17.15 -10.31 -7.39
C PHE A 129 -17.15 -10.23 -5.85
N LEU A 130 -17.44 -11.34 -5.16
CA LEU A 130 -17.39 -11.38 -3.70
C LEU A 130 -15.99 -11.16 -3.15
N LEU A 131 -14.96 -11.74 -3.78
CA LEU A 131 -13.56 -11.50 -3.41
C LEU A 131 -13.16 -10.03 -3.63
N ALA A 132 -13.62 -9.42 -4.73
CA ALA A 132 -13.37 -7.99 -5.00
C ALA A 132 -14.04 -7.09 -3.94
N LEU A 133 -15.24 -7.42 -3.45
CA LEU A 133 -15.88 -6.68 -2.37
C LEU A 133 -15.11 -6.80 -1.04
N ILE A 134 -14.58 -7.97 -0.72
CA ILE A 134 -13.73 -8.17 0.46
C ILE A 134 -12.44 -7.35 0.33
N ALA A 135 -11.79 -7.40 -0.83
CA ALA A 135 -10.59 -6.62 -1.10
C ALA A 135 -10.86 -5.10 -1.02
N MET A 136 -12.01 -4.65 -1.56
CA MET A 136 -12.44 -3.25 -1.46
C MET A 136 -12.65 -2.81 0.00
N ALA A 137 -13.32 -3.63 0.82
CA ALA A 137 -13.52 -3.32 2.24
C ALA A 137 -12.19 -3.21 2.99
N ASN A 138 -11.23 -4.10 2.69
CA ASN A 138 -9.88 -4.03 3.26
C ASN A 138 -9.14 -2.77 2.82
N ALA A 139 -9.20 -2.41 1.53
CA ALA A 139 -8.57 -1.21 0.98
C ALA A 139 -9.15 0.09 1.59
N ILE A 140 -10.47 0.13 1.85
CA ILE A 140 -11.11 1.25 2.55
C ILE A 140 -10.54 1.40 3.96
N THR A 141 -10.38 0.31 4.69
CA THR A 141 -9.84 0.34 6.07
C THR A 141 -8.38 0.81 6.06
N GLU A 142 -7.53 0.21 5.22
CA GLU A 142 -6.12 0.57 5.07
C GLU A 142 -5.96 2.04 4.66
N GLY A 143 -6.64 2.46 3.60
CA GLY A 143 -6.60 3.83 3.11
C GLY A 143 -7.14 4.86 4.11
N SER A 144 -8.13 4.48 4.95
CA SER A 144 -8.63 5.36 6.01
C SER A 144 -7.57 5.62 7.08
N VAL A 145 -6.83 4.60 7.51
CA VAL A 145 -5.75 4.78 8.49
C VAL A 145 -4.61 5.62 7.91
N ASP A 146 -4.21 5.35 6.67
CA ASP A 146 -3.13 6.09 6.02
C ASP A 146 -3.51 7.56 5.77
N ALA A 147 -4.74 7.84 5.33
CA ALA A 147 -5.19 9.20 5.03
C ALA A 147 -5.52 10.01 6.29
N TRP A 148 -6.16 9.41 7.28
CA TRP A 148 -6.71 10.12 8.44
C TRP A 148 -5.91 9.94 9.72
N GLY A 149 -5.03 8.93 9.82
CA GLY A 149 -4.31 8.62 11.04
C GLY A 149 -3.48 9.79 11.56
N ALA A 150 -2.69 10.42 10.71
CA ALA A 150 -1.88 11.59 11.08
C ALA A 150 -2.74 12.82 11.43
N LEU A 151 -3.82 13.06 10.69
CA LEU A 151 -4.77 14.13 10.98
C LEU A 151 -5.48 13.91 12.31
N TYR A 152 -5.90 12.68 12.59
CA TYR A 152 -6.52 12.31 13.86
C TYR A 152 -5.57 12.56 15.05
N MET A 153 -4.32 12.14 14.94
CA MET A 153 -3.31 12.36 15.97
C MET A 153 -3.09 13.86 16.22
N ARG A 154 -3.00 14.66 15.16
CA ARG A 154 -2.78 16.11 15.27
C ARG A 154 -4.01 16.85 15.79
N ASP A 155 -5.20 16.61 15.21
CA ASP A 155 -6.38 17.47 15.39
C ASP A 155 -7.29 17.02 16.54
N PHE A 156 -7.30 15.72 16.90
CA PHE A 156 -8.12 15.17 17.97
C PHE A 156 -7.30 14.82 19.23
N ILE A 157 -6.13 14.20 19.05
CA ILE A 157 -5.27 13.85 20.19
C ILE A 157 -4.37 15.02 20.59
N ASN A 158 -4.23 16.05 19.72
CA ASN A 158 -3.43 17.26 19.92
C ASN A 158 -1.95 16.98 20.19
N VAL A 159 -1.36 16.05 19.46
CA VAL A 159 0.09 15.78 19.52
C VAL A 159 0.83 16.48 18.41
N GLU A 160 2.14 16.72 18.61
CA GLU A 160 3.02 17.43 17.70
C GLU A 160 4.26 16.60 17.33
N GLY A 161 4.99 17.06 16.33
CA GLY A 161 6.27 16.50 15.91
C GLY A 161 6.19 15.03 15.52
N PHE A 162 7.09 14.22 16.03
CA PHE A 162 7.19 12.78 15.76
C PHE A 162 5.89 12.02 16.07
N TYR A 163 5.17 12.42 17.11
CA TYR A 163 3.98 11.70 17.57
C TYR A 163 2.82 11.71 16.56
N ILE A 164 2.79 12.67 15.64
CA ILE A 164 1.78 12.73 14.56
C ILE A 164 1.79 11.45 13.72
N GLY A 165 2.98 10.90 13.47
CA GLY A 165 3.16 9.70 12.65
C GLY A 165 2.85 8.37 13.35
N LEU A 166 2.64 8.35 14.67
CA LEU A 166 2.53 7.10 15.44
C LEU A 166 1.37 6.21 15.02
N ALA A 167 0.23 6.78 14.62
CA ALA A 167 -0.91 5.99 14.17
C ALA A 167 -0.55 5.16 12.92
N THR A 168 0.01 5.82 11.90
CA THR A 168 0.45 5.16 10.66
C THR A 168 1.63 4.22 10.92
N LEU A 169 2.58 4.60 11.77
CA LEU A 169 3.72 3.75 12.14
C LEU A 169 3.27 2.44 12.80
N SER A 170 2.41 2.52 13.83
CA SER A 170 1.93 1.35 14.55
C SER A 170 1.12 0.43 13.63
N PHE A 171 0.23 0.99 12.83
CA PHE A 171 -0.55 0.24 11.86
C PHE A 171 0.34 -0.53 10.88
N ASN A 172 1.34 0.13 10.30
CA ASN A 172 2.24 -0.49 9.32
C ASN A 172 3.19 -1.53 9.96
N ILE A 173 3.63 -1.36 11.21
CA ILE A 173 4.40 -2.39 11.94
C ILE A 173 3.59 -3.69 12.02
N PHE A 174 2.34 -3.62 12.50
CA PHE A 174 1.50 -4.80 12.63
C PHE A 174 1.08 -5.38 11.27
N MET A 175 0.92 -4.54 10.24
CA MET A 175 0.67 -4.99 8.88
C MET A 175 1.85 -5.80 8.33
N VAL A 176 3.08 -5.32 8.49
CA VAL A 176 4.30 -6.06 8.09
C VAL A 176 4.37 -7.41 8.81
N LEU A 177 4.19 -7.42 10.13
CA LEU A 177 4.20 -8.66 10.91
C LEU A 177 3.12 -9.64 10.45
N GLY A 178 1.91 -9.15 10.20
CA GLY A 178 0.79 -9.95 9.71
C GLY A 178 1.08 -10.54 8.32
N ARG A 179 1.62 -9.74 7.39
CA ARG A 179 1.95 -10.20 6.03
C ARG A 179 3.11 -11.19 6.01
N LEU A 180 4.14 -11.00 6.80
CA LEU A 180 5.27 -11.93 6.90
C LEU A 180 4.89 -13.26 7.57
N SER A 181 3.98 -13.24 8.54
CA SER A 181 3.50 -14.45 9.22
C SER A 181 2.30 -15.11 8.53
N GLY A 182 1.62 -14.40 7.63
CA GLY A 182 0.34 -14.78 7.06
C GLY A 182 0.37 -16.13 6.32
N ASP A 183 1.37 -16.36 5.48
CA ASP A 183 1.52 -17.62 4.75
C ASP A 183 1.72 -18.81 5.70
N TRP A 184 2.56 -18.65 6.73
CA TRP A 184 2.79 -19.70 7.72
C TRP A 184 1.54 -20.00 8.57
N VAL A 185 0.78 -18.98 8.97
CA VAL A 185 -0.47 -19.16 9.73
C VAL A 185 -1.52 -19.83 8.84
N ARG A 186 -1.67 -19.34 7.59
CA ARG A 186 -2.59 -19.91 6.60
C ARG A 186 -2.34 -21.40 6.38
N ASP A 187 -1.08 -21.80 6.25
CA ASP A 187 -0.72 -23.21 6.00
C ASP A 187 -1.02 -24.11 7.21
N LYS A 188 -1.05 -23.56 8.43
CA LYS A 188 -1.38 -24.30 9.65
C LYS A 188 -2.88 -24.45 9.90
N ILE A 189 -3.64 -23.38 9.75
CA ILE A 189 -5.06 -23.36 10.15
C ILE A 189 -6.03 -23.33 8.97
N GLY A 190 -5.53 -23.13 7.76
CA GLY A 190 -6.32 -23.01 6.53
C GLY A 190 -6.92 -21.61 6.33
N VAL A 191 -7.22 -21.30 5.07
CA VAL A 191 -7.68 -19.96 4.63
C VAL A 191 -8.98 -19.56 5.32
N PHE A 192 -9.96 -20.47 5.39
CA PHE A 192 -11.30 -20.15 5.92
C PHE A 192 -11.26 -19.77 7.41
N LEU A 193 -10.56 -20.55 8.23
CA LEU A 193 -10.43 -20.25 9.66
C LEU A 193 -9.62 -19.00 9.91
N LEU A 194 -8.60 -18.75 9.10
CA LEU A 194 -7.81 -17.50 9.18
C LEU A 194 -8.68 -16.27 8.90
N ILE A 195 -9.47 -16.29 7.83
CA ILE A 195 -10.38 -15.18 7.48
C ILE A 195 -11.38 -14.94 8.61
N LEU A 196 -12.01 -16.00 9.12
CA LEU A 196 -12.99 -15.90 10.22
C LEU A 196 -12.36 -15.31 11.48
N PHE A 197 -11.18 -15.78 11.85
CA PHE A 197 -10.44 -15.28 13.03
C PHE A 197 -10.10 -13.78 12.87
N LEU A 198 -9.56 -13.39 11.73
CA LEU A 198 -9.20 -11.97 11.47
C LEU A 198 -10.43 -11.08 11.45
N PHE A 199 -11.54 -11.55 10.88
CA PHE A 199 -12.81 -10.83 10.89
C PHE A 199 -13.34 -10.58 12.33
N LEU A 200 -13.28 -11.60 13.19
CA LEU A 200 -13.64 -11.46 14.60
C LEU A 200 -12.72 -10.49 15.34
N CYS A 201 -11.43 -10.56 15.09
CA CYS A 201 -10.47 -9.59 15.67
C CYS A 201 -10.79 -8.15 15.25
N THR A 202 -11.16 -7.93 13.98
CA THR A 202 -11.56 -6.61 13.48
C THR A 202 -12.82 -6.09 14.19
N ILE A 203 -13.86 -6.93 14.34
CA ILE A 203 -15.08 -6.56 15.07
C ILE A 203 -14.77 -6.19 16.52
N ILE A 204 -13.97 -7.00 17.21
CA ILE A 204 -13.57 -6.74 18.59
C ILE A 204 -12.82 -5.40 18.70
N SER A 205 -11.89 -5.14 17.78
CA SER A 205 -11.12 -3.90 17.74
C SER A 205 -12.02 -2.67 17.54
N LEU A 206 -13.03 -2.76 16.66
CA LEU A 206 -14.01 -1.68 16.45
C LEU A 206 -14.89 -1.44 17.67
N ILE A 207 -15.33 -2.51 18.35
CA ILE A 207 -16.09 -2.40 19.60
C ILE A 207 -15.25 -1.73 20.70
N ILE A 208 -14.00 -2.11 20.83
CA ILE A 208 -13.07 -1.47 21.79
C ILE A 208 -12.94 0.00 21.44
N LEU A 209 -12.62 0.35 20.19
CA LEU A 209 -12.46 1.73 19.77
C LEU A 209 -13.69 2.60 20.02
N SER A 210 -14.91 2.07 19.73
CA SER A 210 -16.15 2.79 19.94
C SER A 210 -16.45 3.09 21.42
N ASN A 211 -15.93 2.27 22.35
CA ASN A 211 -16.12 2.47 23.79
C ASN A 211 -15.08 3.42 24.42
N PHE A 212 -13.92 3.58 23.79
CA PHE A 212 -12.89 4.51 24.28
C PHE A 212 -13.23 5.99 24.02
N ASN A 213 -14.15 6.30 23.13
CA ASN A 213 -14.61 7.68 22.87
C ASN A 213 -15.49 8.27 23.99
N ASN A 214 -15.73 7.53 25.09
CA ASN A 214 -16.52 7.97 26.24
C ASN A 214 -15.66 8.24 27.50
N ILE A 215 -14.34 8.31 27.37
CA ILE A 215 -13.41 8.70 28.41
C ILE A 215 -12.71 10.00 28.01
#